data_6d3c08723517e2bf24eceb85ab321fde
#
_entry.id   6d3c08723517e2bf24eceb85ab321fde
#
_cell.length_a   1.000
_cell.length_b   1.000
_cell.length_c   1.000
_cell.angle_alpha   90.00
_cell.angle_beta   90.00
_cell.angle_gamma   90.00
#
_symmetry.space_group_name_H-M   'P 1'
#
loop_
_entity.id
_entity.type
_entity.pdbx_description
1 polymer ?
#
loop_
_entity_poly.entity_id
_entity_poly.type
_entity_poly.pdbx_seq_one_letter_code
_entity_poly.pdbx_strand_id
1 'polypeptide(L)'
;MSSPNKPIPLDIAIIGGGSAGMALATKLDNLSATVFEPKTAAERDCSWALWAQPQQLEEFSPAIRGSWDQWRLIDHSGEIIHQSNQYRYTSLSSGQYLQHCEAGLKDSVSLVRAPIESIVSQGSGGQFSADGQTYSAKTIYDSRPPILDDNSLRQHFVGWEISTKEPIEHADIATLMDFRVDQSRGLHFIYVLPYSDRHLLVESTMISTQLEDKDWYRKAISQWLTERNIQIQSKLREEYGVIPMVPVQPQNADIACIGAAGGAVRLSSGYGLSTIQAQMAVLAESIAAGEYRVPMPFSKRLVFMDKVFNRALDTQSDHGVELFMATAKTLNADQFARFMLGTAGSMEWAKVVLAMPKWPFIKSALKQFLSHD
;
A
#
# COMPACT_ATOMS: atom_id res chain seq x y z
N MET A 1 9.44 -45.05 -15.85
CA MET A 1 9.83 -44.03 -14.86
C MET A 1 10.59 -42.97 -15.64
N SER A 2 9.97 -41.83 -15.93
CA SER A 2 10.64 -40.70 -16.58
C SER A 2 11.76 -40.21 -15.67
N SER A 3 12.96 -40.03 -16.19
CA SER A 3 14.09 -39.42 -15.47
C SER A 3 13.60 -38.08 -14.86
N PRO A 4 13.94 -37.80 -13.59
CA PRO A 4 13.60 -36.50 -13.01
C PRO A 4 14.20 -35.41 -13.90
N ASN A 5 13.37 -34.52 -14.44
CA ASN A 5 13.82 -33.40 -15.23
C ASN A 5 14.83 -32.60 -14.42
N LYS A 6 16.02 -32.36 -15.00
CA LYS A 6 17.05 -31.55 -14.36
C LYS A 6 16.45 -30.13 -14.09
N PRO A 7 16.61 -29.57 -12.87
CA PRO A 7 16.10 -28.25 -12.56
C PRO A 7 16.60 -27.18 -13.54
N ILE A 8 15.71 -26.29 -13.96
CA ILE A 8 16.03 -25.14 -14.80
C ILE A 8 16.80 -24.13 -13.93
N PRO A 9 18.06 -23.79 -14.26
CA PRO A 9 18.84 -22.88 -13.44
C PRO A 9 18.43 -21.42 -13.68
N LEU A 10 18.35 -20.64 -12.61
CA LEU A 10 18.09 -19.19 -12.61
C LEU A 10 19.12 -18.48 -11.73
N ASP A 11 19.52 -17.28 -12.10
CA ASP A 11 20.25 -16.42 -11.19
C ASP A 11 19.31 -15.87 -10.13
N ILE A 12 18.17 -15.32 -10.55
CA ILE A 12 17.17 -14.70 -9.66
C ILE A 12 15.78 -15.26 -9.98
N ALA A 13 15.05 -15.67 -8.95
CA ALA A 13 13.61 -15.92 -9.02
C ALA A 13 12.86 -14.87 -8.21
N ILE A 14 11.83 -14.27 -8.80
CA ILE A 14 10.93 -13.30 -8.16
C ILE A 14 9.55 -13.96 -8.06
N ILE A 15 9.08 -14.19 -6.84
CA ILE A 15 7.78 -14.81 -6.59
C ILE A 15 6.75 -13.72 -6.35
N GLY A 16 5.75 -13.64 -7.22
CA GLY A 16 4.75 -12.58 -7.26
C GLY A 16 5.16 -11.42 -8.16
N GLY A 17 4.28 -11.09 -9.11
CA GLY A 17 4.44 -9.99 -10.07
C GLY A 17 3.67 -8.73 -9.67
N GLY A 18 3.51 -8.45 -8.38
CA GLY A 18 2.89 -7.23 -7.87
C GLY A 18 3.79 -6.01 -7.98
N SER A 19 3.46 -4.93 -7.24
CA SER A 19 4.20 -3.66 -7.27
C SER A 19 5.71 -3.82 -7.03
N ALA A 20 6.13 -4.69 -6.10
CA ALA A 20 7.53 -4.90 -5.79
C ALA A 20 8.22 -5.82 -6.80
N GLY A 21 7.59 -6.97 -7.12
CA GLY A 21 8.18 -7.93 -8.06
C GLY A 21 8.42 -7.34 -9.44
N MET A 22 7.43 -6.60 -9.99
CA MET A 22 7.56 -5.97 -11.29
C MET A 22 8.51 -4.76 -11.26
N ALA A 23 8.48 -3.95 -10.19
CA ALA A 23 9.42 -2.84 -10.04
C ALA A 23 10.88 -3.30 -9.98
N LEU A 24 11.17 -4.43 -9.33
CA LEU A 24 12.50 -5.03 -9.35
C LEU A 24 12.83 -5.58 -10.75
N ALA A 25 11.93 -6.38 -11.31
CA ALA A 25 12.13 -7.06 -12.60
C ALA A 25 12.49 -6.10 -13.74
N THR A 26 11.81 -4.95 -13.82
CA THR A 26 12.08 -3.93 -14.86
C THR A 26 13.44 -3.25 -14.72
N LYS A 27 14.07 -3.32 -13.53
CA LYS A 27 15.36 -2.67 -13.23
C LYS A 27 16.54 -3.63 -13.29
N LEU A 28 16.29 -4.94 -13.48
CA LEU A 28 17.38 -5.93 -13.59
C LEU A 28 17.98 -5.90 -15.01
N ASP A 29 19.31 -5.81 -15.04
CA ASP A 29 20.12 -5.87 -16.28
C ASP A 29 21.12 -7.03 -16.18
N ASN A 30 21.36 -7.72 -17.31
CA ASN A 30 22.44 -8.68 -17.48
C ASN A 30 22.42 -9.91 -16.55
N LEU A 31 21.33 -10.15 -15.84
CA LEU A 31 21.12 -11.32 -15.01
C LEU A 31 19.88 -12.09 -15.49
N SER A 32 19.99 -13.41 -15.51
CA SER A 32 18.85 -14.28 -15.78
C SER A 32 17.87 -14.21 -14.61
N ALA A 33 16.73 -13.56 -14.81
CA ALA A 33 15.69 -13.48 -13.81
C ALA A 33 14.37 -14.01 -14.35
N THR A 34 13.56 -14.61 -13.48
CA THR A 34 12.21 -15.06 -13.82
C THR A 34 11.23 -14.61 -12.76
N VAL A 35 10.17 -13.95 -13.19
CA VAL A 35 9.02 -13.60 -12.36
C VAL A 35 7.98 -14.70 -12.47
N PHE A 36 7.46 -15.18 -11.34
CA PHE A 36 6.38 -16.17 -11.27
C PHE A 36 5.12 -15.51 -10.74
N GLU A 37 4.14 -15.31 -11.61
CA GLU A 37 2.87 -14.65 -11.29
C GLU A 37 1.72 -15.31 -12.05
N PRO A 38 0.79 -16.01 -11.37
CA PRO A 38 -0.28 -16.75 -12.06
C PRO A 38 -1.29 -15.87 -12.75
N LYS A 39 -1.55 -14.67 -12.23
CA LYS A 39 -2.61 -13.77 -12.73
C LYS A 39 -2.08 -12.78 -13.74
N THR A 40 -2.89 -12.45 -14.73
CA THR A 40 -2.62 -11.35 -15.66
C THR A 40 -2.66 -9.99 -14.95
N ALA A 41 -2.11 -8.95 -15.57
CA ALA A 41 -2.19 -7.59 -15.04
C ALA A 41 -3.64 -7.11 -14.87
N ALA A 42 -4.52 -7.45 -15.81
CA ALA A 42 -5.94 -7.09 -15.75
C ALA A 42 -6.69 -7.76 -14.58
N GLU A 43 -6.38 -9.02 -14.25
CA GLU A 43 -6.98 -9.72 -13.11
C GLU A 43 -6.54 -9.16 -11.75
N ARG A 44 -5.51 -8.34 -11.73
CA ARG A 44 -4.94 -7.69 -10.53
C ARG A 44 -5.23 -6.20 -10.48
N ASP A 45 -6.10 -5.69 -11.37
CA ASP A 45 -6.39 -4.26 -11.41
C ASP A 45 -7.17 -3.81 -10.18
N CYS A 46 -6.59 -2.83 -9.50
CA CYS A 46 -7.19 -2.08 -8.40
C CYS A 46 -6.60 -0.68 -8.35
N SER A 47 -7.18 0.18 -7.54
CA SER A 47 -6.69 1.53 -7.37
C SER A 47 -5.51 1.57 -6.40
N TRP A 48 -4.36 2.05 -6.86
CA TRP A 48 -3.25 2.40 -5.99
C TRP A 48 -3.16 3.91 -5.87
N ALA A 49 -2.70 4.41 -4.74
CA ALA A 49 -2.50 5.83 -4.54
C ALA A 49 -1.19 6.13 -3.81
N LEU A 50 -0.59 7.28 -4.14
CA LEU A 50 0.65 7.74 -3.54
C LEU A 50 0.74 9.26 -3.55
N TRP A 51 1.53 9.82 -2.63
CA TRP A 51 2.11 11.15 -2.83
C TRP A 51 3.43 11.00 -3.58
N ALA A 52 3.63 11.84 -4.58
CA ALA A 52 4.88 11.93 -5.30
C ALA A 52 5.13 13.36 -5.79
N GLN A 53 6.39 13.69 -6.03
CA GLN A 53 6.75 14.90 -6.78
C GLN A 53 6.48 14.67 -8.27
N PRO A 54 6.19 15.71 -9.06
CA PRO A 54 5.86 15.56 -10.48
C PRO A 54 6.86 14.71 -11.28
N GLN A 55 8.16 14.87 -11.04
CA GLN A 55 9.20 14.10 -11.72
C GLN A 55 9.13 12.59 -11.42
N GLN A 56 8.73 12.23 -10.22
CA GLN A 56 8.58 10.83 -9.81
C GLN A 56 7.32 10.19 -10.42
N LEU A 57 6.39 10.98 -10.96
CA LEU A 57 5.17 10.48 -11.60
C LEU A 57 5.38 10.10 -13.08
N GLU A 58 6.49 10.47 -13.68
CA GLU A 58 6.78 10.20 -15.09
C GLU A 58 6.77 8.69 -15.40
N GLU A 59 7.36 7.87 -14.50
CA GLU A 59 7.39 6.41 -14.66
C GLU A 59 6.00 5.77 -14.52
N PHE A 60 5.04 6.45 -13.90
CA PHE A 60 3.66 5.99 -13.72
C PHE A 60 2.71 6.55 -14.78
N SER A 61 3.18 7.44 -15.66
CA SER A 61 2.35 8.18 -16.61
C SER A 61 1.30 7.33 -17.33
N PRO A 62 1.62 6.11 -17.84
CA PRO A 62 0.63 5.28 -18.54
C PRO A 62 -0.51 4.75 -17.65
N ALA A 63 -0.34 4.80 -16.32
CA ALA A 63 -1.27 4.22 -15.36
C ALA A 63 -2.02 5.27 -14.53
N ILE A 64 -1.72 6.55 -14.67
CA ILE A 64 -2.35 7.62 -13.88
C ILE A 64 -3.83 7.75 -14.25
N ARG A 65 -4.69 7.69 -13.24
CA ARG A 65 -6.13 7.87 -13.34
C ARG A 65 -6.59 9.26 -12.89
N GLY A 66 -5.92 9.81 -11.88
CA GLY A 66 -6.16 11.15 -11.36
C GLY A 66 -4.97 11.63 -10.55
N SER A 67 -4.75 12.94 -10.52
CA SER A 67 -3.62 13.56 -9.82
C SER A 67 -4.01 14.94 -9.31
N TRP A 68 -3.96 15.12 -7.99
CA TRP A 68 -4.46 16.30 -7.29
C TRP A 68 -3.32 17.01 -6.57
N ASP A 69 -3.30 18.32 -6.63
CA ASP A 69 -2.46 19.18 -5.79
C ASP A 69 -3.17 19.59 -4.50
N GLN A 70 -4.47 19.24 -4.37
CA GLN A 70 -5.26 19.46 -3.19
C GLN A 70 -5.82 18.14 -2.64
N TRP A 71 -5.80 18.02 -1.31
CA TRP A 71 -6.46 16.94 -0.59
C TRP A 71 -7.03 17.43 0.73
N ARG A 72 -8.04 16.74 1.22
CA ARG A 72 -8.72 17.15 2.44
C ARG A 72 -9.05 16.02 3.40
N LEU A 73 -9.19 16.39 4.67
CA LEU A 73 -9.78 15.60 5.74
C LEU A 73 -10.99 16.36 6.29
N ILE A 74 -12.06 15.64 6.65
CA ILE A 74 -13.32 16.23 7.07
C ILE A 74 -13.84 15.50 8.32
N ASP A 75 -14.32 16.25 9.32
CA ASP A 75 -15.09 15.73 10.45
C ASP A 75 -16.35 16.58 10.68
N HIS A 76 -17.08 16.32 11.77
CA HIS A 76 -18.27 17.09 12.13
C HIS A 76 -17.98 18.54 12.54
N SER A 77 -16.73 18.90 12.84
CA SER A 77 -16.33 20.25 13.22
C SER A 77 -15.90 21.11 12.01
N GLY A 78 -15.62 20.48 10.87
CA GLY A 78 -15.23 21.16 9.63
C GLY A 78 -14.28 20.36 8.77
N GLU A 79 -13.61 21.04 7.85
CA GLU A 79 -12.63 20.43 6.94
C GLU A 79 -11.26 21.10 7.02
N ILE A 80 -10.24 20.35 6.69
CA ILE A 80 -8.87 20.83 6.51
C ILE A 80 -8.46 20.50 5.09
N ILE A 81 -8.23 21.54 4.29
CA ILE A 81 -7.77 21.42 2.90
C ILE A 81 -6.27 21.73 2.88
N HIS A 82 -5.52 20.83 2.30
CA HIS A 82 -4.11 21.03 1.98
C HIS A 82 -3.95 21.31 0.49
N GLN A 83 -3.09 22.26 0.14
CA GLN A 83 -2.67 22.51 -1.22
C GLN A 83 -1.15 22.53 -1.28
N SER A 84 -0.58 21.73 -2.19
CA SER A 84 0.87 21.60 -2.37
C SER A 84 1.29 21.93 -3.79
N ASN A 85 2.39 22.68 -3.91
CA ASN A 85 3.07 22.90 -5.17
C ASN A 85 4.22 21.89 -5.43
N GLN A 86 4.58 21.11 -4.39
CA GLN A 86 5.70 20.14 -4.46
C GLN A 86 5.21 18.72 -4.65
N TYR A 87 4.10 18.35 -4.00
CA TYR A 87 3.56 17.01 -4.03
C TYR A 87 2.21 16.96 -4.73
N ARG A 88 1.97 15.84 -5.39
CA ARG A 88 0.66 15.46 -5.90
C ARG A 88 0.19 14.20 -5.20
N TYR A 89 -1.07 14.17 -4.84
CA TYR A 89 -1.73 12.92 -4.50
C TYR A 89 -2.24 12.29 -5.78
N THR A 90 -1.77 11.11 -6.12
CA THR A 90 -2.01 10.52 -7.44
C THR A 90 -2.56 9.12 -7.30
N SER A 91 -3.61 8.83 -8.07
CA SER A 91 -4.20 7.49 -8.19
C SER A 91 -3.78 6.83 -9.50
N LEU A 92 -3.49 5.54 -9.42
CA LEU A 92 -3.05 4.70 -10.52
C LEU A 92 -3.98 3.50 -10.71
N SER A 93 -4.14 3.03 -11.95
CA SER A 93 -4.57 1.66 -12.23
C SER A 93 -3.39 0.72 -12.04
N SER A 94 -3.48 -0.20 -11.09
CA SER A 94 -2.42 -1.20 -10.91
C SER A 94 -2.32 -2.13 -12.13
N GLY A 95 -3.43 -2.45 -12.79
CA GLY A 95 -3.43 -3.24 -14.01
C GLY A 95 -2.64 -2.58 -15.15
N GLN A 96 -2.88 -1.28 -15.41
CA GLN A 96 -2.14 -0.55 -16.44
C GLN A 96 -0.65 -0.40 -16.08
N TYR A 97 -0.33 -0.12 -14.83
CA TYR A 97 1.05 -0.07 -14.36
C TYR A 97 1.78 -1.40 -14.57
N LEU A 98 1.15 -2.51 -14.13
CA LEU A 98 1.73 -3.84 -14.26
C LEU A 98 1.87 -4.27 -15.72
N GLN A 99 0.89 -3.94 -16.58
CA GLN A 99 0.98 -4.18 -18.01
C GLN A 99 2.14 -3.41 -18.65
N HIS A 100 2.33 -2.14 -18.25
CA HIS A 100 3.46 -1.33 -18.69
C HIS A 100 4.80 -1.96 -18.26
N CYS A 101 4.90 -2.41 -17.00
CA CYS A 101 6.08 -3.12 -16.50
C CYS A 101 6.34 -4.42 -17.27
N GLU A 102 5.30 -5.20 -17.55
CA GLU A 102 5.41 -6.47 -18.30
C GLU A 102 5.93 -6.22 -19.73
N ALA A 103 5.44 -5.16 -20.39
CA ALA A 103 5.90 -4.77 -21.72
C ALA A 103 7.35 -4.22 -21.73
N GLY A 104 7.79 -3.68 -20.60
CA GLY A 104 9.14 -3.12 -20.42
C GLY A 104 10.18 -4.11 -19.89
N LEU A 105 9.85 -5.39 -19.74
CA LEU A 105 10.82 -6.42 -19.32
C LEU A 105 11.91 -6.59 -20.38
N LYS A 106 13.15 -6.72 -19.94
CA LYS A 106 14.30 -6.96 -20.80
C LYS A 106 14.40 -8.41 -21.21
N ASP A 107 15.12 -8.71 -22.26
CA ASP A 107 15.30 -10.09 -22.81
C ASP A 107 15.87 -11.07 -21.77
N SER A 108 16.63 -10.56 -20.78
CA SER A 108 17.18 -11.35 -19.67
C SER A 108 16.14 -11.73 -18.61
N VAL A 109 14.94 -11.14 -18.65
CA VAL A 109 13.89 -11.33 -17.64
C VAL A 109 12.68 -12.02 -18.25
N SER A 110 12.33 -13.19 -17.74
CA SER A 110 11.15 -13.96 -18.16
C SER A 110 9.99 -13.79 -17.19
N LEU A 111 8.76 -13.92 -17.69
CA LEU A 111 7.54 -13.98 -16.90
C LEU A 111 6.84 -15.31 -17.11
N VAL A 112 6.68 -16.08 -16.04
CA VAL A 112 5.98 -17.37 -16.03
C VAL A 112 4.63 -17.22 -15.36
N ARG A 113 3.56 -17.54 -16.08
CA ARG A 113 2.16 -17.47 -15.62
C ARG A 113 1.76 -18.72 -14.84
N ALA A 114 2.45 -18.96 -13.74
CA ALA A 114 2.17 -20.09 -12.88
C ALA A 114 2.38 -19.77 -11.39
N PRO A 115 1.57 -20.36 -10.50
CA PRO A 115 1.82 -20.31 -9.09
C PRO A 115 3.05 -21.13 -8.72
N ILE A 116 3.74 -20.73 -7.66
CA ILE A 116 4.76 -21.57 -7.01
C ILE A 116 4.05 -22.61 -6.13
N GLU A 117 4.35 -23.88 -6.32
CA GLU A 117 3.71 -24.99 -5.60
C GLU A 117 4.44 -25.30 -4.27
N SER A 118 5.77 -25.35 -4.31
CA SER A 118 6.61 -25.67 -3.15
C SER A 118 7.96 -25.01 -3.28
N ILE A 119 8.56 -24.66 -2.16
CA ILE A 119 9.91 -24.08 -2.11
C ILE A 119 10.72 -24.84 -1.07
N VAL A 120 11.87 -25.32 -1.50
CA VAL A 120 12.91 -25.87 -0.61
C VAL A 120 14.06 -24.87 -0.62
N SER A 121 14.16 -24.07 0.45
CA SER A 121 15.18 -23.04 0.60
C SER A 121 16.55 -23.63 0.82
N GLN A 122 17.59 -22.99 0.26
CA GLN A 122 19.00 -23.31 0.47
C GLN A 122 19.81 -22.01 0.43
N GLY A 123 20.17 -21.48 1.58
CA GLY A 123 20.79 -20.17 1.70
C GLY A 123 19.86 -19.07 1.17
N SER A 124 20.35 -18.17 0.32
CA SER A 124 19.57 -17.10 -0.33
C SER A 124 18.69 -17.58 -1.50
N GLY A 125 18.87 -18.81 -1.95
CA GLY A 125 18.18 -19.42 -3.08
C GLY A 125 17.44 -20.70 -2.70
N GLY A 126 17.25 -21.58 -3.67
CA GLY A 126 16.59 -22.87 -3.45
C GLY A 126 16.04 -23.50 -4.70
N GLN A 127 15.29 -24.58 -4.51
CA GLN A 127 14.53 -25.26 -5.56
C GLN A 127 13.04 -25.10 -5.32
N PHE A 128 12.29 -25.01 -6.40
CA PHE A 128 10.83 -24.89 -6.36
C PHE A 128 10.20 -25.44 -7.62
N SER A 129 8.90 -25.69 -7.57
CA SER A 129 8.10 -26.17 -8.69
C SER A 129 7.11 -25.09 -9.13
N ALA A 130 6.96 -24.95 -10.43
CA ALA A 130 5.94 -24.10 -11.06
C ALA A 130 5.62 -24.68 -12.45
N ASP A 131 4.33 -24.75 -12.81
CA ASP A 131 3.85 -25.27 -14.11
C ASP A 131 4.43 -26.65 -14.45
N GLY A 132 4.51 -27.55 -13.47
CA GLY A 132 5.05 -28.89 -13.64
C GLY A 132 6.55 -28.98 -13.93
N GLN A 133 7.27 -27.85 -13.87
CA GLN A 133 8.73 -27.76 -14.03
C GLN A 133 9.40 -27.53 -12.67
N THR A 134 10.62 -28.04 -12.52
CA THR A 134 11.46 -27.74 -11.36
C THR A 134 12.48 -26.68 -11.73
N TYR A 135 12.63 -25.67 -10.87
CA TYR A 135 13.59 -24.57 -11.00
C TYR A 135 14.59 -24.61 -9.86
N SER A 136 15.79 -24.10 -10.12
CA SER A 136 16.82 -23.88 -9.10
C SER A 136 17.37 -22.47 -9.24
N ALA A 137 17.11 -21.61 -8.26
CA ALA A 137 17.55 -20.23 -8.25
C ALA A 137 18.68 -20.00 -7.25
N LYS A 138 19.67 -19.17 -7.61
CA LYS A 138 20.75 -18.74 -6.70
C LYS A 138 20.21 -17.79 -5.63
N THR A 139 19.25 -16.93 -6.02
CA THR A 139 18.58 -15.99 -5.13
C THR A 139 17.08 -16.00 -5.41
N ILE A 140 16.27 -15.97 -4.34
CA ILE A 140 14.82 -15.91 -4.42
C ILE A 140 14.35 -14.68 -3.64
N TYR A 141 13.49 -13.86 -4.28
CA TYR A 141 12.77 -12.78 -3.64
C TYR A 141 11.26 -13.09 -3.64
N ASP A 142 10.64 -13.03 -2.47
CA ASP A 142 9.21 -13.30 -2.30
C ASP A 142 8.43 -11.99 -2.09
N SER A 143 7.55 -11.65 -3.02
CA SER A 143 6.64 -10.49 -2.95
C SER A 143 5.18 -10.88 -2.77
N ARG A 144 4.89 -12.15 -2.48
CA ARG A 144 3.53 -12.59 -2.20
C ARG A 144 2.94 -11.87 -0.99
N PRO A 145 1.60 -11.73 -0.91
CA PRO A 145 0.98 -11.14 0.27
C PRO A 145 1.43 -11.81 1.57
N PRO A 146 1.73 -11.02 2.62
CA PRO A 146 2.14 -11.57 3.90
C PRO A 146 0.99 -12.30 4.61
N ILE A 147 1.32 -13.12 5.60
CA ILE A 147 0.36 -13.73 6.51
C ILE A 147 0.00 -12.71 7.59
N LEU A 148 -1.29 -12.51 7.83
CA LEU A 148 -1.83 -11.65 8.88
C LEU A 148 -2.55 -12.49 9.91
N ASP A 149 -2.31 -12.21 11.19
CA ASP A 149 -3.09 -12.79 12.27
C ASP A 149 -4.51 -12.20 12.28
N ASP A 150 -5.51 -13.02 12.57
CA ASP A 150 -6.92 -12.65 12.50
C ASP A 150 -7.29 -11.42 13.34
N ASN A 151 -6.61 -11.20 14.46
CA ASN A 151 -6.84 -10.09 15.39
C ASN A 151 -5.86 -8.93 15.23
N SER A 152 -5.09 -8.86 14.13
CA SER A 152 -4.16 -7.76 13.92
C SER A 152 -4.87 -6.51 13.40
N LEU A 153 -4.39 -5.33 13.84
CA LEU A 153 -4.87 -4.06 13.32
C LEU A 153 -4.59 -3.96 11.83
N ARG A 154 -5.61 -3.61 11.08
CA ARG A 154 -5.55 -3.49 9.61
C ARG A 154 -6.45 -2.38 9.10
N GLN A 155 -6.12 -1.81 7.98
CA GLN A 155 -7.01 -1.00 7.19
C GLN A 155 -7.70 -1.92 6.17
N HIS A 156 -9.01 -1.84 6.09
CA HIS A 156 -9.79 -2.66 5.16
C HIS A 156 -10.96 -1.87 4.59
N PHE A 157 -11.31 -2.15 3.35
CA PHE A 157 -12.26 -1.33 2.63
C PHE A 157 -13.01 -2.09 1.54
N VAL A 158 -14.16 -1.55 1.16
CA VAL A 158 -14.82 -1.78 -0.12
C VAL A 158 -14.89 -0.44 -0.85
N GLY A 159 -14.53 -0.43 -2.11
CA GLY A 159 -14.58 0.75 -2.98
C GLY A 159 -15.50 0.53 -4.17
N TRP A 160 -16.25 1.55 -4.54
CA TRP A 160 -17.03 1.61 -5.76
C TRP A 160 -16.46 2.66 -6.69
N GLU A 161 -16.14 2.25 -7.90
CA GLU A 161 -15.92 3.16 -8.99
C GLU A 161 -17.26 3.39 -9.70
N ILE A 162 -17.70 4.64 -9.73
CA ILE A 162 -19.04 5.00 -10.21
C ILE A 162 -18.99 6.17 -11.18
N SER A 163 -19.98 6.21 -12.09
CA SER A 163 -20.38 7.44 -12.77
C SER A 163 -21.63 8.01 -12.12
N THR A 164 -21.76 9.34 -12.11
CA THR A 164 -22.87 10.07 -11.50
C THR A 164 -23.75 10.72 -12.56
N LYS A 165 -25.04 10.90 -12.24
CA LYS A 165 -25.99 11.56 -13.15
C LYS A 165 -25.69 13.03 -13.31
N GLU A 166 -25.33 13.70 -12.21
CA GLU A 166 -24.97 15.11 -12.18
C GLU A 166 -23.51 15.28 -11.78
N PRO A 167 -22.87 16.41 -12.17
CA PRO A 167 -21.53 16.72 -11.72
C PRO A 167 -21.44 16.79 -10.19
N ILE A 168 -20.34 16.31 -9.63
CA ILE A 168 -20.05 16.41 -8.20
C ILE A 168 -19.34 17.73 -7.90
N GLU A 169 -19.55 18.24 -6.70
CA GLU A 169 -18.78 19.36 -6.17
C GLU A 169 -17.35 18.93 -5.83
N HIS A 170 -16.39 19.85 -5.93
CA HIS A 170 -14.99 19.64 -5.55
C HIS A 170 -14.31 18.47 -6.28
N ALA A 171 -14.54 18.35 -7.59
CA ALA A 171 -13.88 17.33 -8.42
C ALA A 171 -12.36 17.54 -8.58
N ASP A 172 -11.84 18.65 -8.10
CA ASP A 172 -10.43 19.03 -8.07
C ASP A 172 -9.70 18.66 -6.76
N ILE A 173 -10.41 18.11 -5.76
CA ILE A 173 -9.87 17.81 -4.43
C ILE A 173 -10.03 16.32 -4.11
N ALA A 174 -8.91 15.64 -3.78
CA ALA A 174 -8.96 14.30 -3.23
C ALA A 174 -9.45 14.33 -1.77
N THR A 175 -10.53 13.64 -1.44
CA THR A 175 -10.97 13.47 -0.04
C THR A 175 -10.30 12.22 0.53
N LEU A 176 -9.29 12.42 1.40
CA LEU A 176 -8.55 11.30 2.00
C LEU A 176 -9.35 10.64 3.11
N MET A 177 -10.04 11.43 3.93
CA MET A 177 -10.82 10.90 5.04
C MET A 177 -12.02 11.82 5.31
N ASP A 178 -13.23 11.35 5.06
CA ASP A 178 -14.46 11.98 5.54
C ASP A 178 -14.99 11.13 6.70
N PHE A 179 -14.77 11.62 7.93
CA PHE A 179 -15.15 10.94 9.16
C PHE A 179 -16.61 11.14 9.57
N ARG A 180 -17.43 11.83 8.77
CA ARG A 180 -18.86 12.05 9.04
C ARG A 180 -19.68 10.80 8.72
N VAL A 181 -19.30 9.70 9.31
CA VAL A 181 -19.89 8.36 9.22
C VAL A 181 -19.87 7.71 10.59
N ASP A 182 -20.58 6.58 10.75
CA ASP A 182 -20.65 5.86 12.02
C ASP A 182 -19.25 5.38 12.48
N GLN A 183 -18.87 5.77 13.70
CA GLN A 183 -17.58 5.44 14.33
C GLN A 183 -17.70 4.29 15.37
N SER A 184 -18.87 3.69 15.54
CA SER A 184 -19.15 2.75 16.65
C SER A 184 -18.35 1.43 16.58
N ARG A 185 -17.79 1.09 15.42
CA ARG A 185 -17.08 -0.18 15.18
C ARG A 185 -15.56 -0.04 15.00
N GLY A 186 -15.03 1.17 15.02
CA GLY A 186 -13.63 1.48 14.80
C GLY A 186 -13.47 2.80 14.09
N LEU A 187 -12.26 3.11 13.65
CA LEU A 187 -12.01 4.33 12.91
C LEU A 187 -12.49 4.16 11.46
N HIS A 188 -13.63 4.75 11.17
CA HIS A 188 -14.31 4.64 9.88
C HIS A 188 -14.31 5.97 9.13
N PHE A 189 -14.05 5.94 7.83
CA PHE A 189 -14.10 7.11 6.96
C PHE A 189 -14.47 6.73 5.53
N ILE A 190 -14.97 7.72 4.79
CA ILE A 190 -15.13 7.61 3.35
C ILE A 190 -13.96 8.31 2.67
N TYR A 191 -13.37 7.59 1.73
CA TYR A 191 -12.30 8.06 0.86
C TYR A 191 -12.87 8.30 -0.53
N VAL A 192 -12.55 9.46 -1.17
CA VAL A 192 -13.11 9.81 -2.48
C VAL A 192 -12.03 10.36 -3.40
N LEU A 193 -11.92 9.74 -4.57
CA LEU A 193 -11.04 10.21 -5.64
C LEU A 193 -11.88 10.56 -6.87
N PRO A 194 -12.11 11.84 -7.15
CA PRO A 194 -12.81 12.28 -8.34
C PRO A 194 -11.89 12.24 -9.56
N TYR A 195 -12.08 11.27 -10.45
CA TYR A 195 -11.33 11.19 -11.72
C TYR A 195 -11.83 12.20 -12.76
N SER A 196 -13.08 12.63 -12.63
CA SER A 196 -13.68 13.76 -13.32
C SER A 196 -14.85 14.31 -12.48
N ASP A 197 -15.53 15.31 -13.00
CA ASP A 197 -16.75 15.83 -12.37
C ASP A 197 -17.92 14.82 -12.28
N ARG A 198 -17.87 13.71 -13.05
CA ARG A 198 -18.92 12.67 -13.09
C ARG A 198 -18.37 11.25 -12.90
N HIS A 199 -17.11 11.10 -12.61
CA HIS A 199 -16.47 9.78 -12.45
C HIS A 199 -15.59 9.79 -11.21
N LEU A 200 -15.88 8.92 -10.24
CA LEU A 200 -15.17 8.89 -8.97
C LEU A 200 -15.04 7.47 -8.41
N LEU A 201 -14.01 7.28 -7.61
CA LEU A 201 -13.89 6.18 -6.67
C LEU A 201 -14.41 6.64 -5.31
N VAL A 202 -15.28 5.86 -4.68
CA VAL A 202 -15.75 6.06 -3.31
C VAL A 202 -15.50 4.80 -2.52
N GLU A 203 -14.72 4.91 -1.44
CA GLU A 203 -14.41 3.77 -0.57
C GLU A 203 -14.93 4.01 0.83
N SER A 204 -15.59 3.02 1.40
CA SER A 204 -15.81 2.92 2.83
C SER A 204 -14.63 2.16 3.42
N THR A 205 -13.87 2.84 4.26
CA THR A 205 -12.60 2.35 4.81
C THR A 205 -12.65 2.33 6.33
N MET A 206 -12.21 1.21 6.91
CA MET A 206 -12.15 1.00 8.34
C MET A 206 -10.72 0.70 8.78
N ILE A 207 -10.31 1.23 9.92
CA ILE A 207 -9.12 0.79 10.65
C ILE A 207 -9.58 0.13 11.94
N SER A 208 -9.48 -1.20 11.98
CA SER A 208 -9.86 -2.01 13.15
C SER A 208 -9.19 -3.39 13.13
N THR A 209 -9.37 -4.16 14.18
CA THR A 209 -8.94 -5.57 14.25
C THR A 209 -9.98 -6.53 13.66
N GLN A 210 -11.24 -6.11 13.57
CA GLN A 210 -12.35 -6.92 13.07
C GLN A 210 -12.70 -6.52 11.64
N LEU A 211 -12.79 -7.51 10.75
CA LEU A 211 -13.32 -7.30 9.40
C LEU A 211 -14.85 -7.28 9.46
N GLU A 212 -15.43 -6.33 8.76
CA GLU A 212 -16.88 -6.28 8.57
C GLU A 212 -17.33 -7.08 7.34
N ASP A 213 -18.60 -7.45 7.30
CA ASP A 213 -19.19 -7.97 6.07
C ASP A 213 -19.16 -6.92 4.95
N LYS A 214 -18.93 -7.35 3.71
CA LYS A 214 -18.87 -6.43 2.56
C LYS A 214 -20.11 -5.57 2.40
N ASP A 215 -21.28 -6.08 2.77
CA ASP A 215 -22.54 -5.34 2.69
C ASP A 215 -22.61 -4.19 3.69
N TRP A 216 -21.90 -4.28 4.80
CA TRP A 216 -21.76 -3.16 5.73
C TRP A 216 -21.08 -1.94 5.06
N TYR A 217 -19.94 -2.16 4.38
CA TYR A 217 -19.23 -1.09 3.65
C TYR A 217 -20.07 -0.54 2.49
N ARG A 218 -20.74 -1.43 1.73
CA ARG A 218 -21.63 -1.04 0.62
C ARG A 218 -22.76 -0.14 1.10
N LYS A 219 -23.34 -0.47 2.27
CA LYS A 219 -24.37 0.34 2.90
C LYS A 219 -23.85 1.70 3.31
N ALA A 220 -22.65 1.78 3.89
CA ALA A 220 -22.02 3.04 4.27
C ALA A 220 -21.75 3.94 3.05
N ILE A 221 -21.25 3.38 1.93
CA ILE A 221 -21.09 4.13 0.67
C ILE A 221 -22.45 4.65 0.19
N SER A 222 -23.48 3.79 0.13
CA SER A 222 -24.81 4.18 -0.34
C SER A 222 -25.42 5.28 0.52
N GLN A 223 -25.28 5.20 1.83
CA GLN A 223 -25.75 6.22 2.75
C GLN A 223 -25.02 7.55 2.56
N TRP A 224 -23.68 7.52 2.49
CA TRP A 224 -22.84 8.70 2.27
C TRP A 224 -23.20 9.44 0.97
N LEU A 225 -23.42 8.69 -0.13
CA LEU A 225 -23.85 9.24 -1.42
C LEU A 225 -25.25 9.87 -1.33
N THR A 226 -26.18 9.19 -0.65
CA THR A 226 -27.57 9.67 -0.47
C THR A 226 -27.60 10.98 0.32
N GLU A 227 -26.87 11.07 1.42
CA GLU A 227 -26.78 12.27 2.26
C GLU A 227 -26.23 13.50 1.52
N ARG A 228 -25.48 13.26 0.43
CA ARG A 228 -24.90 14.32 -0.42
C ARG A 228 -25.64 14.51 -1.74
N ASN A 229 -26.81 13.87 -1.90
CA ASN A 229 -27.63 13.92 -3.11
C ASN A 229 -26.88 13.47 -4.37
N ILE A 230 -25.85 12.62 -4.24
CA ILE A 230 -25.08 12.05 -5.37
C ILE A 230 -25.83 10.85 -5.92
N GLN A 231 -26.38 10.96 -7.12
CA GLN A 231 -27.10 9.89 -7.78
C GLN A 231 -26.18 9.10 -8.71
N ILE A 232 -26.08 7.79 -8.47
CA ILE A 232 -25.32 6.89 -9.32
C ILE A 232 -26.03 6.74 -10.66
N GLN A 233 -25.29 6.93 -11.76
CA GLN A 233 -25.71 6.55 -13.10
C GLN A 233 -25.34 5.08 -13.37
N SER A 234 -24.08 4.70 -13.09
CA SER A 234 -23.62 3.33 -13.20
C SER A 234 -22.51 3.00 -12.19
N LYS A 235 -22.50 1.78 -11.69
CA LYS A 235 -21.36 1.22 -10.97
C LYS A 235 -20.46 0.52 -11.98
N LEU A 236 -19.24 1.01 -12.13
CA LEU A 236 -18.27 0.55 -13.11
C LEU A 236 -17.46 -0.64 -12.58
N ARG A 237 -17.04 -0.54 -11.30
CA ARG A 237 -16.21 -1.56 -10.65
C ARG A 237 -16.45 -1.54 -9.14
N GLU A 238 -16.18 -2.67 -8.51
CA GLU A 238 -16.06 -2.79 -7.06
C GLU A 238 -14.69 -3.36 -6.74
N GLU A 239 -14.02 -2.80 -5.75
CA GLU A 239 -12.76 -3.33 -5.23
C GLU A 239 -12.84 -3.56 -3.72
N TYR A 240 -11.98 -4.45 -3.24
CA TYR A 240 -11.85 -4.79 -1.84
C TYR A 240 -10.37 -4.95 -1.50
N GLY A 241 -9.97 -4.41 -0.37
CA GLY A 241 -8.59 -4.52 0.09
C GLY A 241 -8.45 -4.65 1.59
N VAL A 242 -7.35 -5.28 2.00
CA VAL A 242 -6.89 -5.36 3.38
C VAL A 242 -5.42 -5.01 3.41
N ILE A 243 -5.07 -3.98 4.17
CA ILE A 243 -3.71 -3.45 4.31
C ILE A 243 -3.25 -3.68 5.75
N PRO A 244 -2.13 -4.37 5.98
CA PRO A 244 -1.63 -4.59 7.32
C PRO A 244 -1.16 -3.27 7.95
N MET A 245 -1.51 -3.05 9.22
CA MET A 245 -1.03 -1.95 10.05
C MET A 245 -0.18 -2.45 11.23
N VAL A 246 0.32 -3.66 11.12
CA VAL A 246 1.24 -4.30 12.06
C VAL A 246 2.42 -4.90 11.30
N PRO A 247 3.56 -5.19 11.96
CA PRO A 247 4.61 -5.97 11.33
C PRO A 247 4.06 -7.31 10.84
N VAL A 248 4.41 -7.68 9.63
CA VAL A 248 3.88 -8.87 8.95
C VAL A 248 4.83 -10.04 9.05
N GLN A 249 4.28 -11.26 8.92
CA GLN A 249 5.07 -12.47 8.83
C GLN A 249 5.20 -12.92 7.37
N PRO A 250 6.41 -13.32 6.92
CA PRO A 250 6.59 -13.85 5.58
C PRO A 250 5.93 -15.23 5.45
N GLN A 251 5.56 -15.60 4.23
CA GLN A 251 5.08 -16.97 3.96
C GLN A 251 6.19 -18.01 4.12
N ASN A 252 7.44 -17.63 3.91
CA ASN A 252 8.62 -18.45 4.17
C ASN A 252 9.72 -17.58 4.80
N ALA A 253 10.07 -17.89 6.05
CA ALA A 253 11.06 -17.13 6.82
C ALA A 253 12.50 -17.25 6.30
N ASP A 254 12.79 -18.29 5.52
CA ASP A 254 14.14 -18.56 4.98
C ASP A 254 14.40 -17.81 3.66
N ILE A 255 13.38 -17.13 3.11
CA ILE A 255 13.48 -16.45 1.82
C ILE A 255 13.37 -14.95 2.02
N ALA A 256 14.18 -14.19 1.28
CA ALA A 256 14.17 -12.75 1.33
C ALA A 256 12.84 -12.18 0.79
N CYS A 257 12.11 -11.45 1.63
CA CYS A 257 10.85 -10.82 1.26
C CYS A 257 11.05 -9.39 0.77
N ILE A 258 10.28 -8.99 -0.25
CA ILE A 258 10.24 -7.64 -0.81
C ILE A 258 8.81 -7.09 -0.79
N GLY A 259 8.68 -5.77 -0.94
CA GLY A 259 7.37 -5.12 -0.94
C GLY A 259 6.64 -5.21 0.39
N ALA A 260 5.34 -5.46 0.37
CA ALA A 260 4.50 -5.53 1.58
C ALA A 260 4.99 -6.62 2.54
N ALA A 261 5.34 -7.80 2.03
CA ALA A 261 5.91 -8.90 2.83
C ALA A 261 7.28 -8.55 3.42
N GLY A 262 8.06 -7.70 2.75
CA GLY A 262 9.34 -7.15 3.21
C GLY A 262 9.20 -5.92 4.11
N GLY A 263 7.98 -5.59 4.56
CA GLY A 263 7.73 -4.48 5.48
C GLY A 263 7.73 -3.10 4.83
N ALA A 264 7.58 -2.99 3.51
CA ALA A 264 7.60 -1.71 2.78
C ALA A 264 6.27 -0.95 2.79
N VAL A 265 5.28 -1.41 3.54
CA VAL A 265 4.04 -0.68 3.85
C VAL A 265 4.21 0.02 5.18
N ARG A 266 3.95 1.32 5.21
CA ARG A 266 4.05 2.10 6.44
C ARG A 266 2.92 1.72 7.40
N LEU A 267 3.29 1.33 8.62
CA LEU A 267 2.33 0.74 9.57
C LEU A 267 1.24 1.71 10.02
N SER A 268 1.52 3.02 10.15
CA SER A 268 0.56 4.00 10.65
C SER A 268 -0.34 4.62 9.58
N SER A 269 -0.03 4.43 8.29
CA SER A 269 -0.78 5.08 7.21
C SER A 269 -1.22 4.13 6.08
N GLY A 270 -0.68 2.89 6.04
CA GLY A 270 -0.99 1.93 4.99
C GLY A 270 -0.36 2.24 3.62
N TYR A 271 0.34 3.37 3.47
CA TYR A 271 1.00 3.71 2.21
C TYR A 271 2.28 2.89 2.02
N GLY A 272 2.51 2.39 0.81
CA GLY A 272 3.65 1.54 0.50
C GLY A 272 4.25 1.75 -0.88
N LEU A 273 3.48 2.20 -1.87
CA LEU A 273 3.93 2.20 -3.27
C LEU A 273 5.22 2.99 -3.49
N SER A 274 5.31 4.23 -3.00
CA SER A 274 6.54 5.06 -3.13
C SER A 274 7.74 4.42 -2.44
N THR A 275 7.53 3.82 -1.26
CA THR A 275 8.58 3.12 -0.50
C THR A 275 9.03 1.86 -1.23
N ILE A 276 8.09 1.10 -1.79
CA ILE A 276 8.37 -0.11 -2.58
C ILE A 276 9.23 0.26 -3.80
N GLN A 277 8.86 1.30 -4.54
CA GLN A 277 9.63 1.75 -5.71
C GLN A 277 11.06 2.14 -5.34
N ALA A 278 11.22 2.95 -4.28
CA ALA A 278 12.53 3.35 -3.78
C ALA A 278 13.36 2.14 -3.30
N GLN A 279 12.74 1.21 -2.56
CA GLN A 279 13.40 -0.01 -2.09
C GLN A 279 13.88 -0.88 -3.26
N MET A 280 13.05 -1.05 -4.29
CA MET A 280 13.40 -1.88 -5.45
C MET A 280 14.47 -1.23 -6.33
N ALA A 281 14.51 0.09 -6.42
CA ALA A 281 15.58 0.80 -7.11
C ALA A 281 16.95 0.54 -6.41
N VAL A 282 17.00 0.75 -5.09
CA VAL A 282 18.23 0.49 -4.30
C VAL A 282 18.63 -0.98 -4.36
N LEU A 283 17.65 -1.91 -4.30
CA LEU A 283 17.94 -3.35 -4.41
C LEU A 283 18.53 -3.70 -5.78
N ALA A 284 17.98 -3.17 -6.87
CA ALA A 284 18.51 -3.42 -8.22
C ALA A 284 19.95 -2.89 -8.38
N GLU A 285 20.25 -1.72 -7.85
CA GLU A 285 21.62 -1.17 -7.83
C GLU A 285 22.58 -2.07 -7.02
N SER A 286 22.13 -2.52 -5.84
CA SER A 286 22.91 -3.46 -5.00
C SER A 286 23.18 -4.79 -5.71
N ILE A 287 22.17 -5.35 -6.39
CA ILE A 287 22.30 -6.58 -7.18
C ILE A 287 23.34 -6.39 -8.31
N ALA A 288 23.32 -5.25 -9.00
CA ALA A 288 24.29 -4.92 -10.04
C ALA A 288 25.72 -4.83 -9.48
N ALA A 289 25.87 -4.48 -8.19
CA ALA A 289 27.15 -4.50 -7.47
C ALA A 289 27.52 -5.86 -6.86
N GLY A 290 26.68 -6.90 -7.06
CA GLY A 290 26.89 -8.24 -6.51
C GLY A 290 26.37 -8.44 -5.08
N GLU A 291 25.58 -7.50 -4.56
CA GLU A 291 24.97 -7.56 -3.23
C GLU A 291 23.48 -7.87 -3.34
N TYR A 292 23.05 -8.98 -2.73
CA TYR A 292 21.68 -9.50 -2.89
C TYR A 292 20.79 -9.27 -1.65
N ARG A 293 21.26 -8.49 -0.67
CA ARG A 293 20.52 -8.22 0.56
C ARG A 293 19.44 -7.17 0.33
N VAL A 294 18.20 -7.48 0.72
CA VAL A 294 17.09 -6.53 0.65
C VAL A 294 17.34 -5.34 1.61
N PRO A 295 17.31 -4.09 1.14
CA PRO A 295 17.47 -2.93 1.98
C PRO A 295 16.26 -2.72 2.89
N MET A 296 16.49 -2.22 4.10
CA MET A 296 15.40 -1.89 5.02
C MET A 296 14.58 -0.72 4.48
N PRO A 297 13.24 -0.86 4.33
CA PRO A 297 12.41 0.20 3.75
C PRO A 297 12.23 1.41 4.67
N PHE A 298 12.25 1.16 5.99
CA PHE A 298 12.05 2.20 7.02
C PHE A 298 13.09 2.08 8.14
N SER A 299 13.41 3.21 8.77
CA SER A 299 14.26 3.21 9.94
C SER A 299 13.57 2.53 11.13
N LYS A 300 14.35 1.89 12.01
CA LYS A 300 13.84 1.27 13.25
C LYS A 300 13.06 2.28 14.11
N ARG A 301 13.50 3.55 14.12
CA ARG A 301 12.83 4.65 14.84
C ARG A 301 11.42 4.89 14.29
N LEU A 302 11.26 4.97 12.96
CA LEU A 302 9.96 5.19 12.33
C LEU A 302 9.01 4.03 12.61
N VAL A 303 9.49 2.79 12.45
CA VAL A 303 8.69 1.59 12.76
C VAL A 303 8.23 1.58 14.22
N PHE A 304 9.10 1.98 15.17
CA PHE A 304 8.73 2.09 16.57
C PHE A 304 7.64 3.16 16.78
N MET A 305 7.78 4.34 16.19
CA MET A 305 6.80 5.42 16.30
C MET A 305 5.45 5.03 15.72
N ASP A 306 5.44 4.36 14.56
CA ASP A 306 4.23 3.84 13.95
C ASP A 306 3.55 2.78 14.84
N LYS A 307 4.31 1.88 15.47
CA LYS A 307 3.76 0.92 16.44
C LYS A 307 3.09 1.61 17.63
N VAL A 308 3.71 2.69 18.16
CA VAL A 308 3.13 3.49 19.26
C VAL A 308 1.83 4.16 18.80
N PHE A 309 1.82 4.72 17.59
CA PHE A 309 0.63 5.35 17.01
C PHE A 309 -0.51 4.33 16.85
N ASN A 310 -0.24 3.18 16.25
CA ASN A 310 -1.23 2.14 16.02
C ASN A 310 -1.77 1.54 17.33
N ARG A 311 -0.92 1.38 18.34
CA ARG A 311 -1.37 0.98 19.68
C ARG A 311 -2.29 2.02 20.32
N ALA A 312 -2.05 3.32 20.08
CA ALA A 312 -2.95 4.36 20.56
C ALA A 312 -4.31 4.31 19.84
N LEU A 313 -4.33 4.05 18.52
CA LEU A 313 -5.55 3.85 17.74
C LEU A 313 -6.35 2.62 18.22
N ASP A 314 -5.69 1.50 18.42
CA ASP A 314 -6.31 0.24 18.82
C ASP A 314 -6.94 0.31 20.24
N THR A 315 -6.26 0.98 21.17
CA THR A 315 -6.72 1.07 22.57
C THR A 315 -7.72 2.19 22.81
N GLN A 316 -7.87 3.14 21.90
CA GLN A 316 -8.71 4.34 22.05
C GLN A 316 -9.27 4.76 20.68
N SER A 317 -10.04 3.87 20.06
CA SER A 317 -10.67 4.11 18.75
C SER A 317 -11.48 5.41 18.72
N ASP A 318 -12.11 5.78 19.86
CA ASP A 318 -12.91 7.02 20.00
C ASP A 318 -12.11 8.31 19.74
N HIS A 319 -10.78 8.28 19.88
CA HIS A 319 -9.90 9.42 19.61
C HIS A 319 -9.24 9.36 18.23
N GLY A 320 -9.50 8.33 17.43
CA GLY A 320 -8.85 8.14 16.11
C GLY A 320 -9.08 9.33 15.18
N VAL A 321 -10.31 9.83 15.10
CA VAL A 321 -10.66 11.01 14.29
C VAL A 321 -9.86 12.23 14.73
N GLU A 322 -9.82 12.51 16.06
CA GLU A 322 -9.08 13.63 16.62
C GLU A 322 -7.58 13.56 16.27
N LEU A 323 -6.98 12.36 16.30
CA LEU A 323 -5.56 12.17 15.98
C LEU A 323 -5.24 12.54 14.52
N PHE A 324 -6.06 12.08 13.58
CA PHE A 324 -5.86 12.40 12.16
C PHE A 324 -6.12 13.87 11.85
N MET A 325 -7.19 14.45 12.41
CA MET A 325 -7.51 15.88 12.24
C MET A 325 -6.44 16.78 12.87
N ALA A 326 -5.95 16.46 14.08
CA ALA A 326 -4.86 17.20 14.73
C ALA A 326 -3.57 17.14 13.89
N THR A 327 -3.24 15.98 13.33
CA THR A 327 -2.07 15.83 12.45
C THR A 327 -2.21 16.71 11.20
N ALA A 328 -3.37 16.65 10.53
CA ALA A 328 -3.64 17.46 9.34
C ALA A 328 -3.62 18.96 9.66
N LYS A 329 -4.21 19.39 10.78
CA LYS A 329 -4.24 20.80 11.18
C LYS A 329 -2.85 21.37 11.50
N THR A 330 -1.94 20.54 11.99
CA THR A 330 -0.62 20.97 12.50
C THR A 330 0.44 21.08 11.41
N LEU A 331 0.32 20.27 10.36
CA LEU A 331 1.26 20.20 9.26
C LEU A 331 0.73 21.02 8.06
N ASN A 332 1.61 21.70 7.34
CA ASN A 332 1.25 22.18 6.01
C ASN A 332 1.20 21.02 5.00
N ALA A 333 0.75 21.29 3.79
CA ALA A 333 0.56 20.26 2.75
C ALA A 333 1.81 19.41 2.49
N ASP A 334 2.97 20.06 2.28
CA ASP A 334 4.23 19.35 2.00
C ASP A 334 4.70 18.53 3.20
N GLN A 335 4.55 19.07 4.42
CA GLN A 335 4.87 18.38 5.66
C GLN A 335 3.95 17.17 5.88
N PHE A 336 2.66 17.31 5.56
CA PHE A 336 1.68 16.24 5.65
C PHE A 336 2.02 15.11 4.66
N ALA A 337 2.32 15.44 3.41
CA ALA A 337 2.75 14.46 2.40
C ALA A 337 4.00 13.69 2.87
N ARG A 338 5.04 14.39 3.34
CA ARG A 338 6.24 13.75 3.91
C ARG A 338 5.94 12.91 5.14
N PHE A 339 5.05 13.38 6.00
CA PHE A 339 4.64 12.63 7.18
C PHE A 339 3.96 11.32 6.76
N MET A 340 3.03 11.36 5.82
CA MET A 340 2.34 10.17 5.31
C MET A 340 3.26 9.20 4.55
N LEU A 341 4.29 9.71 3.88
CA LEU A 341 5.33 8.91 3.22
C LEU A 341 6.37 8.31 4.19
N GLY A 342 6.42 8.77 5.45
CA GLY A 342 7.45 8.35 6.42
C GLY A 342 8.80 9.05 6.25
N THR A 343 8.86 10.13 5.48
CA THR A 343 10.07 10.93 5.21
C THR A 343 10.11 12.24 6.00
N ALA A 344 9.19 12.43 6.94
CA ALA A 344 9.11 13.61 7.79
C ALA A 344 10.38 13.77 8.67
N GLY A 345 10.85 15.01 8.79
CA GLY A 345 11.98 15.37 9.63
C GLY A 345 11.62 15.45 11.11
N SER A 346 12.65 15.59 11.97
CA SER A 346 12.47 15.63 13.44
C SER A 346 11.55 16.77 13.90
N MET A 347 11.56 17.91 13.21
CA MET A 347 10.73 19.07 13.56
C MET A 347 9.23 18.81 13.23
N GLU A 348 8.94 18.15 12.13
CA GLU A 348 7.58 17.75 11.75
C GLU A 348 7.02 16.74 12.75
N TRP A 349 7.84 15.76 13.14
CA TRP A 349 7.49 14.82 14.18
C TRP A 349 7.23 15.49 15.51
N ALA A 350 8.06 16.47 15.92
CA ALA A 350 7.85 17.22 17.16
C ALA A 350 6.52 17.97 17.14
N LYS A 351 6.16 18.61 16.02
CA LYS A 351 4.86 19.28 15.85
C LYS A 351 3.70 18.30 16.05
N VAL A 352 3.73 17.13 15.38
CA VAL A 352 2.67 16.12 15.49
C VAL A 352 2.55 15.61 16.91
N VAL A 353 3.66 15.22 17.56
CA VAL A 353 3.66 14.73 18.95
C VAL A 353 3.13 15.79 19.93
N LEU A 354 3.43 17.07 19.73
CA LEU A 354 2.93 18.16 20.59
C LEU A 354 1.43 18.40 20.39
N ALA A 355 0.91 18.21 19.18
CA ALA A 355 -0.50 18.40 18.86
C ALA A 355 -1.39 17.25 19.31
N MET A 356 -0.82 16.07 19.52
CA MET A 356 -1.58 14.89 19.90
C MET A 356 -1.99 14.88 21.39
N PRO A 357 -3.13 14.24 21.73
CA PRO A 357 -3.51 14.02 23.13
C PRO A 357 -2.43 13.23 23.87
N LYS A 358 -1.84 13.82 24.92
CA LYS A 358 -0.60 13.30 25.54
C LYS A 358 -0.79 11.93 26.23
N TRP A 359 -1.90 11.72 26.93
CA TRP A 359 -2.11 10.53 27.74
C TRP A 359 -2.16 9.20 26.98
N PRO A 360 -2.87 9.09 25.84
CA PRO A 360 -2.88 7.87 25.03
C PRO A 360 -1.50 7.43 24.58
N PHE A 361 -0.69 8.42 24.13
CA PHE A 361 0.66 8.15 23.60
C PHE A 361 1.67 7.80 24.67
N ILE A 362 1.66 8.46 25.83
CA ILE A 362 2.54 8.13 26.97
C ILE A 362 2.28 6.70 27.43
N LYS A 363 1.02 6.31 27.59
CA LYS A 363 0.63 4.94 27.99
C LYS A 363 1.03 3.91 26.93
N SER A 364 0.83 4.21 25.66
CA SER A 364 1.18 3.33 24.54
C SER A 364 2.70 3.21 24.36
N ALA A 365 3.45 4.29 24.50
CA ALA A 365 4.91 4.29 24.47
C ALA A 365 5.50 3.45 25.60
N LEU A 366 5.03 3.64 26.84
CA LEU A 366 5.47 2.85 28.00
C LEU A 366 5.20 1.36 27.79
N LYS A 367 3.99 0.99 27.33
CA LYS A 367 3.67 -0.39 27.01
C LYS A 367 4.53 -0.96 25.88
N GLN A 368 4.85 -0.15 24.87
CA GLN A 368 5.69 -0.58 23.74
C GLN A 368 7.15 -0.80 24.18
N PHE A 369 7.66 0.01 25.13
CA PHE A 369 8.98 -0.22 25.73
C PHE A 369 9.04 -1.47 26.58
N LEU A 370 7.96 -1.75 27.36
CA LEU A 370 7.89 -2.92 28.22
C LEU A 370 7.60 -4.24 27.48
N SER A 371 7.11 -4.19 26.24
CA SER A 371 6.86 -5.36 25.40
C SER A 371 8.04 -5.70 24.46
N HIS A 372 9.22 -5.15 24.70
CA HIS A 372 10.46 -5.51 24.05
C HIS A 372 11.13 -6.65 24.80
N ASP A 373 10.51 -7.83 24.70
CA ASP A 373 11.15 -9.15 24.87
C ASP A 373 10.78 -10.03 23.67
#